data_ffdfe139f651163a7e43351d3c3960e8
#
_entry.id   ffdfe139f651163a7e43351d3c3960e8
#
_cell.length_a   1.000
_cell.length_b   1.000
_cell.length_c   1.000
_cell.angle_alpha   90.00
_cell.angle_beta   90.00
_cell.angle_gamma   90.00
#
_symmetry.space_group_name_H-M   'P 1'
#
loop_
_entity.id
_entity.type
_entity.pdbx_description
1 polymer ?
#
loop_
_entity_poly.entity_id
_entity_poly.type
_entity_poly.pdbx_seq_one_letter_code
_entity_poly.pdbx_strand_id
1 'polypeptide(L)'
;MKGLLKWTVLVLLLICCTHAVSAFSVASVSIDPSGSLTPNNPVTVSFKIEVDDFGSDSEIQLFTDLEKPKWTYTIIVNGVENLRPVTGGRIISISGFELSYKTSDEVAVRVSLEGLAPPVDRTTNKTLIRITEYDGNSKAITSTQVEKTALVINTGDVTSTIQASDAELQDYRTQIDEKAALGIDTSAAEAKYNEANQKISSARSRPSNQYAGALEDLNAAKTAIQDGKTVLDKAWAEYEIAAAQVPINNVDAIIGWFKGNSSTANDQELSTIITKREVAVSYISNANDNIAGGNYVQARQKAQEAFAKGNESYTDALARQKQLMSGIIPSLPKINSTVGIIIGVVVVILIIVGVVIYRKRSQWDELG
;
A
#
# COMPACT_ATOMS: atom_id res chain seq x y z
N MET A 1 -47.19 -14.78 -34.55
CA MET A 1 -46.01 -14.36 -33.79
C MET A 1 -45.68 -12.86 -33.81
N LYS A 2 -46.05 -12.06 -34.82
CA LYS A 2 -45.78 -10.62 -34.88
C LYS A 2 -46.65 -9.74 -33.93
N GLY A 3 -47.80 -10.24 -33.45
CA GLY A 3 -48.67 -9.50 -32.52
C GLY A 3 -48.24 -9.58 -31.06
N LEU A 4 -47.70 -10.73 -30.60
CA LEU A 4 -47.27 -10.94 -29.22
C LEU A 4 -46.03 -10.09 -28.89
N LEU A 5 -45.11 -9.91 -29.85
CA LEU A 5 -43.89 -9.11 -29.69
C LEU A 5 -44.20 -7.61 -29.51
N LYS A 6 -45.26 -7.10 -30.14
CA LYS A 6 -45.67 -5.69 -29.98
C LYS A 6 -46.29 -5.42 -28.60
N TRP A 7 -47.02 -6.39 -28.05
CA TRP A 7 -47.60 -6.26 -26.71
C TRP A 7 -46.55 -6.38 -25.60
N THR A 8 -45.55 -7.25 -25.75
CA THR A 8 -44.44 -7.36 -24.80
C THR A 8 -43.54 -6.10 -24.77
N VAL A 9 -43.27 -5.46 -25.92
CA VAL A 9 -42.56 -4.19 -25.98
C VAL A 9 -43.35 -3.05 -25.35
N LEU A 10 -44.70 -3.00 -25.56
CA LEU A 10 -45.55 -1.98 -24.95
C LEU A 10 -45.61 -2.12 -23.42
N VAL A 11 -45.71 -3.36 -22.91
CA VAL A 11 -45.70 -3.63 -21.45
C VAL A 11 -44.34 -3.35 -20.85
N LEU A 12 -43.22 -3.66 -21.55
CA LEU A 12 -41.86 -3.29 -21.09
C LEU A 12 -41.65 -1.78 -21.07
N LEU A 13 -42.23 -1.05 -22.03
CA LEU A 13 -42.13 0.43 -22.06
C LEU A 13 -42.97 1.09 -20.95
N LEU A 14 -44.08 0.47 -20.55
CA LEU A 14 -44.92 0.96 -19.43
C LEU A 14 -44.25 0.73 -18.07
N ILE A 15 -43.44 -0.34 -17.93
CA ILE A 15 -42.71 -0.64 -16.67
C ILE A 15 -41.52 0.28 -16.49
N CYS A 16 -40.93 0.85 -17.55
CA CYS A 16 -39.81 1.81 -17.47
C CYS A 16 -40.19 3.24 -17.04
N CYS A 17 -41.49 3.55 -16.89
CA CYS A 17 -41.93 4.92 -16.58
C CYS A 17 -42.42 5.13 -15.16
N THR A 18 -42.14 4.23 -14.21
CA THR A 18 -42.32 4.55 -12.79
C THR A 18 -41.09 5.36 -12.31
N HIS A 19 -40.98 6.59 -12.79
CA HIS A 19 -40.16 7.57 -12.07
C HIS A 19 -40.87 7.78 -10.73
N ALA A 20 -40.22 7.38 -9.63
CA ALA A 20 -40.66 7.83 -8.31
C ALA A 20 -40.60 9.36 -8.36
N VAL A 21 -41.75 10.02 -8.45
CA VAL A 21 -41.85 11.46 -8.31
C VAL A 21 -41.45 11.73 -6.87
N SER A 22 -40.30 12.33 -6.66
CA SER A 22 -39.85 12.76 -5.34
C SER A 22 -40.70 13.96 -4.96
N ALA A 23 -41.35 13.91 -3.80
CA ALA A 23 -42.13 15.03 -3.27
C ALA A 23 -41.27 16.23 -2.84
N PHE A 24 -39.94 16.06 -2.82
CA PHE A 24 -38.98 17.12 -2.57
C PHE A 24 -37.65 16.90 -3.29
N SER A 25 -36.90 17.97 -3.47
CA SER A 25 -35.50 17.94 -3.89
C SER A 25 -34.62 18.71 -2.92
N VAL A 26 -33.34 18.34 -2.83
CA VAL A 26 -32.37 18.99 -1.94
C VAL A 26 -31.32 19.72 -2.77
N ALA A 27 -31.25 21.01 -2.59
CA ALA A 27 -30.32 21.89 -3.29
C ALA A 27 -29.33 22.57 -2.34
N SER A 28 -28.21 23.02 -2.89
CA SER A 28 -27.26 23.92 -2.20
C SER A 28 -26.74 23.39 -0.85
N VAL A 29 -26.38 22.11 -0.77
CA VAL A 29 -25.79 21.55 0.45
C VAL A 29 -24.38 22.11 0.64
N SER A 30 -24.17 22.87 1.70
CA SER A 30 -22.88 23.42 2.14
C SER A 30 -22.50 22.82 3.49
N ILE A 31 -21.25 22.43 3.64
CA ILE A 31 -20.68 21.87 4.88
C ILE A 31 -19.41 22.65 5.20
N ASP A 32 -19.33 23.19 6.41
CA ASP A 32 -18.17 23.92 6.90
C ASP A 32 -17.75 23.38 8.30
N PRO A 33 -16.49 22.94 8.47
CA PRO A 33 -15.44 22.83 7.47
C PRO A 33 -15.71 21.70 6.47
N SER A 34 -15.29 21.89 5.23
CA SER A 34 -15.33 20.86 4.20
C SER A 34 -14.19 19.84 4.42
N GLY A 35 -14.47 18.54 4.18
CA GLY A 35 -13.46 17.47 4.26
C GLY A 35 -13.54 16.65 5.54
N SER A 36 -12.38 16.19 6.05
CA SER A 36 -12.32 15.38 7.26
C SER A 36 -12.39 16.22 8.52
N LEU A 37 -12.95 15.61 9.55
CA LEU A 37 -13.17 16.23 10.86
C LEU A 37 -12.34 15.50 11.93
N THR A 38 -12.09 16.20 13.04
CA THR A 38 -11.62 15.56 14.28
C THR A 38 -12.69 15.73 15.38
N PRO A 39 -12.72 14.87 16.40
CA PRO A 39 -13.67 15.00 17.51
C PRO A 39 -13.73 16.42 18.08
N ASN A 40 -14.94 16.87 18.39
CA ASN A 40 -15.26 18.21 18.88
C ASN A 40 -15.03 19.37 17.89
N ASN A 41 -14.65 19.12 16.63
CA ASN A 41 -14.66 20.21 15.65
C ASN A 41 -16.06 20.75 15.47
N PRO A 42 -16.25 22.10 15.49
CA PRO A 42 -17.53 22.69 15.13
C PRO A 42 -17.84 22.44 13.66
N VAL A 43 -19.07 22.09 13.36
CA VAL A 43 -19.56 21.80 12.01
C VAL A 43 -20.85 22.54 11.79
N THR A 44 -20.95 23.21 10.65
CA THR A 44 -22.19 23.84 10.16
C THR A 44 -22.60 23.14 8.86
N VAL A 45 -23.86 22.72 8.78
CA VAL A 45 -24.46 22.17 7.56
C VAL A 45 -25.63 23.04 7.17
N SER A 46 -25.64 23.56 5.95
CA SER A 46 -26.74 24.36 5.42
C SER A 46 -27.23 23.78 4.10
N PHE A 47 -28.53 23.76 3.88
CA PHE A 47 -29.13 23.28 2.64
C PHE A 47 -30.55 23.85 2.46
N LYS A 48 -31.05 23.73 1.24
CA LYS A 48 -32.41 24.08 0.87
C LYS A 48 -33.15 22.82 0.41
N ILE A 49 -34.34 22.58 0.94
CA ILE A 49 -35.29 21.57 0.45
C ILE A 49 -36.31 22.33 -0.37
N GLU A 50 -36.48 22.00 -1.62
CA GLU A 50 -37.57 22.46 -2.48
C GLU A 50 -38.67 21.41 -2.44
N VAL A 51 -39.88 21.83 -2.14
CA VAL A 51 -41.01 20.97 -1.87
C VAL A 51 -41.99 21.11 -3.02
N ASP A 52 -42.21 20.01 -3.72
CA ASP A 52 -43.28 19.88 -4.68
C ASP A 52 -44.43 19.13 -4.00
N ASP A 53 -45.59 18.97 -4.49
CA ASP A 53 -46.78 18.29 -4.01
C ASP A 53 -46.58 17.32 -2.80
N PHE A 54 -46.34 17.89 -1.61
CA PHE A 54 -46.08 17.16 -0.39
C PHE A 54 -47.34 16.87 0.38
N GLY A 55 -47.56 15.58 0.72
CA GLY A 55 -48.77 15.15 1.44
C GLY A 55 -48.83 15.72 2.88
N SER A 56 -50.03 16.18 3.28
CA SER A 56 -50.26 16.69 4.64
C SER A 56 -49.94 15.70 5.76
N ASP A 57 -50.04 14.40 5.46
CA ASP A 57 -49.83 13.29 6.40
C ASP A 57 -48.40 12.74 6.34
N SER A 58 -47.58 13.25 5.42
CA SER A 58 -46.17 12.90 5.29
C SER A 58 -45.31 13.75 6.22
N GLU A 59 -44.06 13.35 6.44
CA GLU A 59 -43.07 14.17 7.18
C GLU A 59 -41.68 14.08 6.54
N ILE A 60 -40.88 15.12 6.70
CA ILE A 60 -39.46 15.10 6.40
C ILE A 60 -38.70 14.98 7.72
N GLN A 61 -37.97 13.88 7.87
CA GLN A 61 -37.11 13.66 9.03
C GLN A 61 -35.66 14.02 8.68
N LEU A 62 -35.05 14.83 9.53
CA LEU A 62 -33.65 15.22 9.46
C LEU A 62 -32.89 14.54 10.60
N PHE A 63 -31.83 13.81 10.27
CA PHE A 63 -31.00 13.09 11.22
C PHE A 63 -29.54 13.56 11.12
N THR A 64 -28.84 13.62 12.25
CA THR A 64 -27.40 13.88 12.33
C THR A 64 -26.72 13.02 13.40
N ASP A 65 -25.45 12.66 13.17
CA ASP A 65 -24.57 12.10 14.20
C ASP A 65 -23.84 13.17 15.01
N LEU A 66 -23.95 14.47 14.66
CA LEU A 66 -23.27 15.54 15.38
C LEU A 66 -23.71 15.58 16.85
N GLU A 67 -22.76 15.90 17.73
CA GLU A 67 -23.01 16.16 19.13
C GLU A 67 -23.55 17.58 19.32
N LYS A 68 -24.42 17.73 20.34
CA LYS A 68 -25.03 19.03 20.71
C LYS A 68 -25.64 19.78 19.50
N PRO A 69 -26.43 19.11 18.65
CA PRO A 69 -26.97 19.72 17.45
C PRO A 69 -27.93 20.87 17.78
N LYS A 70 -27.80 21.95 17.03
CA LYS A 70 -28.71 23.07 17.05
C LYS A 70 -29.28 23.26 15.66
N TRP A 71 -30.58 23.08 15.54
CA TRP A 71 -31.29 23.18 14.30
C TRP A 71 -31.99 24.53 14.17
N THR A 72 -31.94 25.07 12.99
CA THR A 72 -32.77 26.20 12.58
C THR A 72 -33.31 25.89 11.20
N TYR A 73 -34.62 25.95 11.03
CA TYR A 73 -35.19 25.89 9.69
C TYR A 73 -36.15 27.07 9.45
N THR A 74 -36.23 27.47 8.20
CA THR A 74 -37.08 28.54 7.72
C THR A 74 -37.96 28.00 6.62
N ILE A 75 -39.27 28.02 6.84
CA ILE A 75 -40.26 27.70 5.79
C ILE A 75 -40.45 28.97 4.96
N ILE A 76 -40.29 28.82 3.66
CA ILE A 76 -40.41 29.91 2.68
C ILE A 76 -41.63 29.57 1.79
N VAL A 77 -42.61 30.42 1.78
CA VAL A 77 -43.81 30.28 0.95
C VAL A 77 -43.95 31.51 0.08
N ASN A 78 -43.85 31.38 -1.23
CA ASN A 78 -43.89 32.49 -2.17
C ASN A 78 -42.93 33.65 -1.79
N GLY A 79 -41.73 33.32 -1.30
CA GLY A 79 -40.71 34.25 -0.86
C GLY A 79 -40.89 34.81 0.56
N VAL A 80 -41.99 34.49 1.26
CA VAL A 80 -42.20 34.91 2.66
C VAL A 80 -41.54 33.91 3.61
N GLU A 81 -40.62 34.40 4.42
CA GLU A 81 -39.83 33.59 5.35
C GLU A 81 -40.47 33.45 6.73
N ASN A 82 -40.57 32.21 7.25
CA ASN A 82 -41.06 31.93 8.59
C ASN A 82 -40.00 31.08 9.35
N LEU A 83 -39.25 31.75 10.21
CA LEU A 83 -38.15 31.14 10.97
C LEU A 83 -38.67 30.24 12.10
N ARG A 84 -38.14 29.03 12.23
CA ARG A 84 -38.44 28.06 13.27
C ARG A 84 -37.14 27.59 13.96
N PRO A 85 -36.77 28.19 15.09
CA PRO A 85 -35.66 27.65 15.89
C PRO A 85 -36.11 26.38 16.58
N VAL A 86 -35.25 25.31 16.47
CA VAL A 86 -35.49 24.06 17.15
C VAL A 86 -34.26 23.71 17.97
N THR A 87 -34.42 23.54 19.26
CA THR A 87 -33.33 23.16 20.14
C THR A 87 -33.39 21.66 20.47
N GLY A 88 -32.24 20.97 20.29
CA GLY A 88 -32.00 19.61 20.78
C GLY A 88 -32.39 18.51 19.81
N GLY A 89 -31.85 17.32 20.11
CA GLY A 89 -32.13 16.08 19.37
C GLY A 89 -31.31 15.89 18.09
N ARG A 90 -30.86 14.64 17.93
CA ARG A 90 -30.21 14.20 16.68
C ARG A 90 -31.18 14.03 15.53
N ILE A 91 -32.47 14.04 15.85
CA ILE A 91 -33.58 13.89 14.90
C ILE A 91 -34.53 15.05 15.11
N ILE A 92 -34.92 15.69 14.01
CA ILE A 92 -36.07 16.60 13.96
C ILE A 92 -36.97 16.21 12.81
N SER A 93 -38.27 16.44 12.95
CA SER A 93 -39.28 16.19 11.92
C SER A 93 -39.96 17.50 11.54
N ILE A 94 -40.17 17.68 10.24
CA ILE A 94 -40.97 18.76 9.67
C ILE A 94 -42.25 18.11 9.13
N SER A 95 -43.37 18.49 9.72
CA SER A 95 -44.68 17.90 9.37
C SER A 95 -45.13 18.31 7.97
N GLY A 96 -45.72 17.40 7.25
CA GLY A 96 -46.36 17.67 5.97
C GLY A 96 -47.45 18.71 6.10
N PHE A 97 -48.14 18.79 7.23
CA PHE A 97 -49.12 19.89 7.50
C PHE A 97 -48.47 21.27 7.40
N GLU A 98 -47.21 21.45 7.83
CA GLU A 98 -46.47 22.71 7.71
C GLU A 98 -46.00 23.00 6.28
N LEU A 99 -45.95 22.00 5.41
CA LEU A 99 -45.43 22.06 4.04
C LEU A 99 -46.50 21.94 2.97
N SER A 100 -47.72 21.57 3.35
CA SER A 100 -48.84 21.37 2.41
C SER A 100 -49.56 22.67 2.13
N TYR A 101 -49.22 23.29 1.01
CA TYR A 101 -49.82 24.50 0.48
C TYR A 101 -50.54 24.20 -0.84
N LYS A 102 -51.18 25.21 -1.44
CA LYS A 102 -51.78 25.03 -2.76
C LYS A 102 -50.70 24.73 -3.79
N THR A 103 -51.03 23.92 -4.76
CA THR A 103 -50.08 23.49 -5.84
C THR A 103 -49.49 24.63 -6.65
N SER A 104 -50.09 25.85 -6.55
CA SER A 104 -49.55 27.08 -7.19
C SER A 104 -48.53 27.83 -6.33
N ASP A 105 -48.31 27.39 -5.09
CA ASP A 105 -47.40 28.08 -4.16
C ASP A 105 -45.99 27.46 -4.25
N GLU A 106 -44.97 28.30 -4.31
CA GLU A 106 -43.58 27.88 -4.22
C GLU A 106 -43.24 27.68 -2.74
N VAL A 107 -42.96 26.43 -2.36
CA VAL A 107 -42.62 26.08 -0.98
C VAL A 107 -41.20 25.56 -0.90
N ALA A 108 -40.44 26.12 0.03
CA ALA A 108 -39.08 25.65 0.31
C ALA A 108 -38.77 25.68 1.80
N VAL A 109 -37.84 24.85 2.23
CA VAL A 109 -37.31 24.83 3.60
C VAL A 109 -35.82 25.09 3.55
N ARG A 110 -35.35 26.17 4.12
CA ARG A 110 -33.93 26.42 4.35
C ARG A 110 -33.57 25.88 5.73
N VAL A 111 -32.56 25.02 5.79
CA VAL A 111 -32.12 24.39 7.05
C VAL A 111 -30.68 24.80 7.34
N SER A 112 -30.41 25.13 8.61
CA SER A 112 -29.08 25.28 9.17
C SER A 112 -28.96 24.38 10.40
N LEU A 113 -27.90 23.59 10.43
CA LEU A 113 -27.54 22.72 11.53
C LEU A 113 -26.13 23.08 12.02
N GLU A 114 -26.01 23.42 13.29
CA GLU A 114 -24.72 23.56 13.96
C GLU A 114 -24.53 22.42 14.96
N GLY A 115 -23.31 21.92 15.09
CA GLY A 115 -22.98 20.87 16.05
C GLY A 115 -21.49 20.63 16.18
N LEU A 116 -21.12 19.61 16.92
CA LEU A 116 -19.73 19.19 17.08
C LEU A 116 -19.55 17.80 16.46
N ALA A 117 -18.42 17.59 15.82
CA ALA A 117 -18.06 16.24 15.34
C ALA A 117 -17.99 15.26 16.54
N PRO A 118 -18.65 14.10 16.44
CA PRO A 118 -18.73 13.17 17.56
C PRO A 118 -17.38 12.53 17.87
N PRO A 119 -17.14 12.09 19.13
CA PRO A 119 -16.01 11.24 19.46
C PRO A 119 -16.15 9.89 18.75
N VAL A 120 -15.03 9.33 18.33
CA VAL A 120 -14.98 8.04 17.64
C VAL A 120 -13.83 7.21 18.21
N ASP A 121 -14.04 5.92 18.39
CA ASP A 121 -13.01 4.98 18.85
C ASP A 121 -12.04 4.61 17.71
N ARG A 122 -12.49 4.74 16.48
CA ARG A 122 -11.73 4.53 15.24
C ARG A 122 -12.14 5.55 14.20
N THR A 123 -11.20 5.89 13.34
CA THR A 123 -11.47 6.73 12.16
C THR A 123 -12.59 6.11 11.33
N THR A 124 -13.70 6.82 11.16
CA THR A 124 -14.92 6.32 10.52
C THR A 124 -15.76 7.45 9.93
N ASN A 125 -16.57 7.12 8.94
CA ASN A 125 -17.56 8.05 8.40
C ASN A 125 -18.71 8.24 9.39
N LYS A 126 -19.14 9.50 9.56
CA LYS A 126 -20.31 9.90 10.35
C LYS A 126 -21.28 10.69 9.49
N THR A 127 -22.56 10.46 9.73
CA THR A 127 -23.63 11.17 9.03
C THR A 127 -23.71 12.59 9.55
N LEU A 128 -23.38 13.56 8.71
CA LEU A 128 -23.57 14.99 9.03
C LEU A 128 -25.02 15.39 8.89
N ILE A 129 -25.67 14.93 7.83
CA ILE A 129 -27.11 15.09 7.60
C ILE A 129 -27.64 13.91 6.80
N ARG A 130 -28.78 13.37 7.21
CA ARG A 130 -29.63 12.47 6.43
C ARG A 130 -31.05 13.01 6.43
N ILE A 131 -31.60 13.13 5.24
CA ILE A 131 -32.93 13.65 4.98
C ILE A 131 -33.75 12.47 4.47
N THR A 132 -34.82 12.12 5.15
CA THR A 132 -35.69 10.98 4.80
C THR A 132 -37.14 11.42 4.82
N GLU A 133 -37.85 11.12 3.78
CA GLU A 133 -39.31 11.27 3.70
C GLU A 133 -39.99 10.04 4.34
N TYR A 134 -41.04 10.31 5.10
CA TYR A 134 -41.95 9.30 5.64
C TYR A 134 -43.34 9.55 5.11
N ASP A 135 -44.02 8.50 4.64
CA ASP A 135 -45.41 8.57 4.23
C ASP A 135 -46.38 8.65 5.43
N GLY A 136 -47.65 8.87 5.16
CA GLY A 136 -48.72 8.94 6.18
C GLY A 136 -48.87 7.67 7.05
N ASN A 137 -48.22 6.58 6.70
CA ASN A 137 -48.14 5.34 7.49
C ASN A 137 -46.81 5.21 8.27
N SER A 138 -46.05 6.26 8.37
CA SER A 138 -44.72 6.29 8.99
C SER A 138 -43.68 5.34 8.36
N LYS A 139 -43.84 5.07 7.06
CA LYS A 139 -42.89 4.24 6.30
C LYS A 139 -41.89 5.14 5.57
N ALA A 140 -40.60 4.90 5.76
CA ALA A 140 -39.54 5.62 5.09
C ALA A 140 -39.54 5.38 3.57
N ILE A 141 -39.48 6.45 2.80
CA ILE A 141 -39.32 6.43 1.34
C ILE A 141 -37.83 6.56 1.04
N THR A 142 -37.15 5.41 0.92
CA THR A 142 -35.69 5.37 0.77
C THR A 142 -35.20 5.84 -0.60
N SER A 143 -36.06 5.86 -1.61
CA SER A 143 -35.72 6.34 -2.96
C SER A 143 -35.45 7.86 -3.01
N THR A 144 -35.97 8.63 -2.05
CA THR A 144 -35.80 10.08 -1.95
C THR A 144 -34.77 10.48 -0.90
N GLN A 145 -34.18 9.51 -0.19
CA GLN A 145 -33.23 9.77 0.88
C GLN A 145 -31.96 10.44 0.37
N VAL A 146 -31.57 11.54 1.02
CA VAL A 146 -30.31 12.24 0.80
C VAL A 146 -29.44 12.13 2.04
N GLU A 147 -28.19 11.68 1.87
CA GLU A 147 -27.23 11.57 2.96
C GLU A 147 -25.90 12.24 2.60
N LYS A 148 -25.34 12.99 3.57
CA LYS A 148 -23.99 13.54 3.51
C LYS A 148 -23.22 13.09 4.74
N THR A 149 -22.04 12.53 4.49
CA THR A 149 -21.16 12.04 5.54
C THR A 149 -19.82 12.77 5.50
N ALA A 150 -19.10 12.75 6.61
CA ALA A 150 -17.70 13.14 6.66
C ALA A 150 -16.89 12.12 7.44
N LEU A 151 -15.63 11.98 7.06
CA LEU A 151 -14.68 11.15 7.79
C LEU A 151 -14.30 11.84 9.09
N VAL A 152 -14.62 11.22 10.24
CA VAL A 152 -14.16 11.68 11.56
C VAL A 152 -12.93 10.86 11.93
N ILE A 153 -11.80 11.54 12.08
CA ILE A 153 -10.50 10.93 12.32
C ILE A 153 -10.23 10.82 13.82
N ASN A 154 -9.98 9.61 14.30
CA ASN A 154 -9.49 9.40 15.65
C ASN A 154 -8.02 9.86 15.74
N THR A 155 -7.75 10.78 16.66
CA THR A 155 -6.38 11.33 16.84
C THR A 155 -5.39 10.27 17.35
N GLY A 156 -5.86 9.28 18.11
CA GLY A 156 -5.07 8.14 18.57
C GLY A 156 -4.62 7.23 17.42
N ASP A 157 -5.49 7.02 16.40
CA ASP A 157 -5.14 6.25 15.21
C ASP A 157 -3.97 6.90 14.44
N VAL A 158 -3.98 8.23 14.30
CA VAL A 158 -2.90 8.96 13.62
C VAL A 158 -1.59 8.80 14.39
N THR A 159 -1.62 8.99 15.71
CA THR A 159 -0.43 8.87 16.58
C THR A 159 0.14 7.45 16.53
N SER A 160 -0.70 6.43 16.66
CA SER A 160 -0.26 5.03 16.60
C SER A 160 0.29 4.66 15.21
N THR A 161 -0.31 5.20 14.15
CA THR A 161 0.19 4.97 12.77
C THR A 161 1.54 5.64 12.54
N ILE A 162 1.78 6.84 13.09
CA ILE A 162 3.10 7.49 13.06
C ILE A 162 4.14 6.60 13.75
N GLN A 163 3.85 6.10 14.96
CA GLN A 163 4.77 5.23 15.71
C GLN A 163 5.08 3.93 14.97
N ALA A 164 4.06 3.31 14.37
CA ALA A 164 4.25 2.10 13.56
C ALA A 164 5.10 2.38 12.32
N SER A 165 4.89 3.52 11.66
CA SER A 165 5.68 3.93 10.49
C SER A 165 7.13 4.25 10.86
N ASP A 166 7.40 4.85 12.02
CA ASP A 166 8.76 5.07 12.53
C ASP A 166 9.49 3.74 12.76
N ALA A 167 8.81 2.78 13.39
CA ALA A 167 9.39 1.46 13.63
C ALA A 167 9.70 0.71 12.32
N GLU A 168 8.80 0.79 11.33
CA GLU A 168 8.99 0.19 10.01
C GLU A 168 10.14 0.86 9.24
N LEU A 169 10.26 2.19 9.35
CA LEU A 169 11.35 2.95 8.75
C LEU A 169 12.71 2.57 9.37
N GLN A 170 12.76 2.39 10.68
CA GLN A 170 13.98 1.98 11.37
C GLN A 170 14.40 0.55 11.01
N ASP A 171 13.45 -0.38 10.94
CA ASP A 171 13.71 -1.73 10.44
C ASP A 171 14.28 -1.70 9.01
N TYR A 172 13.69 -0.88 8.15
CA TYR A 172 14.18 -0.70 6.77
C TYR A 172 15.60 -0.10 6.74
N ARG A 173 15.92 0.89 7.61
CA ARG A 173 17.28 1.43 7.74
C ARG A 173 18.27 0.31 8.08
N THR A 174 17.93 -0.52 9.05
CA THR A 174 18.77 -1.65 9.45
C THR A 174 19.07 -2.59 8.28
N GLN A 175 18.05 -2.89 7.46
CA GLN A 175 18.23 -3.75 6.28
C GLN A 175 19.17 -3.10 5.24
N ILE A 176 19.05 -1.79 5.02
CA ILE A 176 19.96 -1.05 4.13
C ILE A 176 21.40 -1.15 4.65
N ASP A 177 21.62 -0.89 5.93
CA ASP A 177 22.95 -0.90 6.55
C ASP A 177 23.58 -2.29 6.48
N GLU A 178 22.81 -3.36 6.74
CA GLU A 178 23.28 -4.73 6.59
C GLU A 178 23.74 -5.05 5.15
N LYS A 179 23.01 -4.59 4.15
CA LYS A 179 23.35 -4.81 2.73
C LYS A 179 24.53 -3.96 2.28
N ALA A 180 24.59 -2.70 2.72
CA ALA A 180 25.72 -1.82 2.47
C ALA A 180 27.02 -2.40 3.04
N ALA A 181 26.98 -3.00 4.25
CA ALA A 181 28.13 -3.68 4.87
C ALA A 181 28.65 -4.87 4.05
N LEU A 182 27.81 -5.49 3.21
CA LEU A 182 28.19 -6.54 2.26
C LEU A 182 28.75 -5.99 0.95
N GLY A 183 28.81 -4.67 0.77
CA GLY A 183 29.25 -4.02 -0.47
C GLY A 183 28.18 -3.95 -1.55
N ILE A 184 26.91 -4.15 -1.21
CA ILE A 184 25.80 -4.01 -2.14
C ILE A 184 25.51 -2.52 -2.35
N ASP A 185 25.22 -2.11 -3.58
CA ASP A 185 24.78 -0.75 -3.88
C ASP A 185 23.37 -0.50 -3.32
N THR A 186 23.30 0.30 -2.27
CA THR A 186 22.05 0.65 -1.58
C THR A 186 21.52 2.03 -1.95
N SER A 187 22.13 2.74 -2.89
CA SER A 187 21.83 4.15 -3.21
C SER A 187 20.35 4.38 -3.54
N ALA A 188 19.76 3.51 -4.33
CA ALA A 188 18.34 3.59 -4.70
C ALA A 188 17.40 3.28 -3.50
N ALA A 189 17.80 2.37 -2.62
CA ALA A 189 17.08 2.07 -1.38
C ALA A 189 17.15 3.24 -0.39
N GLU A 190 18.31 3.90 -0.26
CA GLU A 190 18.48 5.10 0.57
C GLU A 190 17.63 6.27 0.08
N ALA A 191 17.48 6.44 -1.24
CA ALA A 191 16.58 7.44 -1.80
C ALA A 191 15.12 7.21 -1.34
N LYS A 192 14.68 5.95 -1.34
CA LYS A 192 13.34 5.57 -0.85
C LYS A 192 13.18 5.72 0.67
N TYR A 193 14.23 5.44 1.44
CA TYR A 193 14.28 5.72 2.86
C TYR A 193 14.07 7.21 3.15
N ASN A 194 14.81 8.07 2.43
CA ASN A 194 14.69 9.52 2.60
C ASN A 194 13.29 10.04 2.21
N GLU A 195 12.69 9.50 1.13
CA GLU A 195 11.31 9.80 0.73
C GLU A 195 10.33 9.43 1.84
N ALA A 196 10.41 8.23 2.38
CA ALA A 196 9.55 7.77 3.46
C ALA A 196 9.71 8.62 4.74
N ASN A 197 10.94 8.91 5.13
CA ASN A 197 11.25 9.74 6.29
C ASN A 197 10.67 11.16 6.16
N GLN A 198 10.76 11.75 4.98
CA GLN A 198 10.16 13.06 4.69
C GLN A 198 8.62 13.01 4.84
N LYS A 199 7.99 11.94 4.35
CA LYS A 199 6.54 11.76 4.46
C LYS A 199 6.07 11.57 5.90
N ILE A 200 6.78 10.77 6.71
CA ILE A 200 6.48 10.61 8.14
C ILE A 200 6.65 11.95 8.88
N SER A 201 7.72 12.69 8.58
CA SER A 201 7.96 14.01 9.16
C SER A 201 6.86 15.01 8.78
N SER A 202 6.41 15.00 7.54
CA SER A 202 5.26 15.79 7.07
C SER A 202 4.00 15.45 7.87
N ALA A 203 3.67 14.17 7.97
CA ALA A 203 2.50 13.69 8.72
C ALA A 203 2.53 14.16 10.20
N ARG A 204 3.69 14.08 10.84
CA ARG A 204 3.89 14.48 12.24
C ARG A 204 3.71 15.97 12.47
N SER A 205 4.06 16.81 11.49
CA SER A 205 3.95 18.27 11.59
C SER A 205 2.56 18.82 11.29
N ARG A 206 1.63 17.99 10.78
CA ARG A 206 0.28 18.45 10.42
C ARG A 206 -0.56 18.73 11.65
N PRO A 207 -1.28 19.86 11.68
CA PRO A 207 -2.25 20.15 12.73
C PRO A 207 -3.46 19.20 12.64
N SER A 208 -4.21 19.08 13.72
CA SER A 208 -5.34 18.15 13.86
C SER A 208 -6.42 18.29 12.77
N ASN A 209 -6.67 19.50 12.29
CA ASN A 209 -7.62 19.75 11.20
C ASN A 209 -7.10 19.27 9.81
N GLN A 210 -5.87 18.79 9.73
CA GLN A 210 -5.25 18.24 8.51
C GLN A 210 -4.86 16.76 8.65
N TYR A 211 -5.42 16.05 9.61
CA TYR A 211 -5.07 14.65 9.87
C TYR A 211 -5.43 13.67 8.73
N ALA A 212 -6.38 14.02 7.85
CA ALA A 212 -6.57 13.26 6.61
C ALA A 212 -5.31 13.28 5.74
N GLY A 213 -4.73 14.45 5.54
CA GLY A 213 -3.45 14.57 4.84
C GLY A 213 -2.28 13.91 5.58
N ALA A 214 -2.33 13.83 6.92
CA ALA A 214 -1.34 13.06 7.67
C ALA A 214 -1.44 11.55 7.36
N LEU A 215 -2.64 10.99 7.30
CA LEU A 215 -2.85 9.59 6.91
C LEU A 215 -2.44 9.31 5.46
N GLU A 216 -2.67 10.25 4.55
CA GLU A 216 -2.18 10.15 3.17
C GLU A 216 -0.65 10.14 3.09
N ASP A 217 0.03 11.04 3.83
CA ASP A 217 1.49 11.05 3.90
C ASP A 217 2.04 9.75 4.52
N LEU A 218 1.40 9.20 5.56
CA LEU A 218 1.80 7.91 6.17
C LEU A 218 1.61 6.73 5.21
N ASN A 219 0.53 6.72 4.43
CA ASN A 219 0.34 5.71 3.37
C ASN A 219 1.41 5.84 2.27
N ALA A 220 1.75 7.07 1.87
CA ALA A 220 2.83 7.30 0.92
C ALA A 220 4.20 6.85 1.48
N ALA A 221 4.48 7.10 2.76
CA ALA A 221 5.67 6.60 3.44
C ALA A 221 5.76 5.07 3.43
N LYS A 222 4.65 4.40 3.76
CA LYS A 222 4.57 2.94 3.70
C LYS A 222 4.84 2.39 2.30
N THR A 223 4.27 3.01 1.27
CA THR A 223 4.54 2.65 -0.13
C THR A 223 6.03 2.83 -0.46
N ALA A 224 6.63 3.97 -0.07
CA ALA A 224 8.04 4.22 -0.31
C ALA A 224 8.95 3.18 0.39
N ILE A 225 8.62 2.74 1.61
CA ILE A 225 9.35 1.67 2.31
C ILE A 225 9.22 0.34 1.56
N GLN A 226 8.02 -0.01 1.09
CA GLN A 226 7.79 -1.26 0.35
C GLN A 226 8.53 -1.27 -0.99
N ASP A 227 8.46 -0.17 -1.74
CA ASP A 227 9.22 0.01 -2.98
C ASP A 227 10.73 -0.09 -2.70
N GLY A 228 11.18 0.55 -1.63
CA GLY A 228 12.56 0.53 -1.21
C GLY A 228 13.08 -0.87 -0.84
N LYS A 229 12.29 -1.66 -0.12
CA LYS A 229 12.61 -3.08 0.16
C LYS A 229 12.73 -3.89 -1.14
N THR A 230 11.83 -3.62 -2.10
CA THR A 230 11.86 -4.27 -3.42
C THR A 230 13.15 -3.92 -4.19
N VAL A 231 13.53 -2.65 -4.20
CA VAL A 231 14.76 -2.18 -4.85
C VAL A 231 16.00 -2.77 -4.18
N LEU A 232 16.01 -2.87 -2.85
CA LEU A 232 17.10 -3.46 -2.08
C LEU A 232 17.25 -4.96 -2.38
N ASP A 233 16.14 -5.70 -2.47
CA ASP A 233 16.13 -7.11 -2.84
C ASP A 233 16.67 -7.34 -4.25
N LYS A 234 16.34 -6.44 -5.18
CA LYS A 234 16.88 -6.46 -6.55
C LYS A 234 18.40 -6.26 -6.54
N ALA A 235 18.87 -5.21 -5.87
CA ALA A 235 20.30 -4.91 -5.80
C ALA A 235 21.09 -6.08 -5.17
N TRP A 236 20.52 -6.71 -4.16
CA TRP A 236 21.13 -7.90 -3.58
C TRP A 236 21.18 -9.07 -4.55
N ALA A 237 20.13 -9.33 -5.32
CA ALA A 237 20.14 -10.40 -6.32
C ALA A 237 21.17 -10.13 -7.44
N GLU A 238 21.30 -8.89 -7.89
CA GLU A 238 22.30 -8.48 -8.88
C GLU A 238 23.73 -8.66 -8.33
N TYR A 239 23.97 -8.35 -7.07
CA TYR A 239 25.24 -8.59 -6.40
C TYR A 239 25.61 -10.07 -6.35
N GLU A 240 24.66 -10.95 -5.97
CA GLU A 240 24.89 -12.39 -5.93
C GLU A 240 25.19 -12.98 -7.33
N ILE A 241 24.52 -12.47 -8.37
CA ILE A 241 24.81 -12.85 -9.76
C ILE A 241 26.22 -12.42 -10.16
N ALA A 242 26.62 -11.20 -9.83
CA ALA A 242 27.98 -10.71 -10.11
C ALA A 242 29.04 -11.55 -9.38
N ALA A 243 28.78 -11.91 -8.12
CA ALA A 243 29.65 -12.80 -7.34
C ALA A 243 29.75 -14.20 -7.99
N ALA A 244 28.64 -14.74 -8.50
CA ALA A 244 28.61 -16.04 -9.16
C ALA A 244 29.36 -16.06 -10.51
N GLN A 245 29.46 -14.92 -11.16
CA GLN A 245 30.22 -14.80 -12.43
C GLN A 245 31.75 -14.96 -12.22
N VAL A 246 32.27 -14.64 -11.01
CA VAL A 246 33.71 -14.69 -10.72
C VAL A 246 34.31 -16.08 -10.94
N PRO A 247 33.83 -17.16 -10.29
CA PRO A 247 34.36 -18.49 -10.53
C PRO A 247 34.18 -19.00 -11.95
N ILE A 248 33.10 -18.57 -12.65
CA ILE A 248 32.88 -18.88 -14.07
C ILE A 248 33.97 -18.27 -14.95
N ASN A 249 34.29 -16.98 -14.74
CA ASN A 249 35.38 -16.31 -15.46
C ASN A 249 36.74 -16.95 -15.18
N ASN A 250 36.97 -17.40 -13.93
CA ASN A 250 38.20 -18.05 -13.55
C ASN A 250 38.36 -19.43 -14.25
N VAL A 251 37.28 -20.21 -14.33
CA VAL A 251 37.35 -21.50 -15.06
C VAL A 251 37.53 -21.26 -16.54
N ASP A 252 36.92 -20.21 -17.13
CA ASP A 252 37.09 -19.88 -18.56
C ASP A 252 38.55 -19.57 -18.90
N ALA A 253 39.27 -18.88 -18.01
CA ALA A 253 40.68 -18.63 -18.19
C ALA A 253 41.51 -19.97 -18.24
N ILE A 254 41.17 -20.92 -17.36
CA ILE A 254 41.84 -22.23 -17.35
C ILE A 254 41.46 -23.09 -18.57
N ILE A 255 40.18 -23.07 -18.97
CA ILE A 255 39.74 -23.75 -20.21
C ILE A 255 40.47 -23.16 -21.43
N GLY A 256 40.70 -21.82 -21.45
CA GLY A 256 41.49 -21.17 -22.47
C GLY A 256 42.93 -21.69 -22.51
N TRP A 257 43.58 -21.90 -21.34
CA TRP A 257 44.90 -22.50 -21.23
C TRP A 257 44.93 -23.93 -21.80
N PHE A 258 43.93 -24.82 -21.47
CA PHE A 258 43.82 -26.18 -22.01
C PHE A 258 43.75 -26.17 -23.54
N LYS A 259 42.88 -25.30 -24.10
CA LYS A 259 42.63 -25.21 -25.54
C LYS A 259 43.81 -24.61 -26.33
N GLY A 260 44.57 -23.72 -25.68
CA GLY A 260 45.73 -23.09 -26.30
C GLY A 260 46.98 -23.99 -26.37
N ASN A 261 46.99 -25.15 -25.71
CA ASN A 261 48.11 -26.05 -25.69
C ASN A 261 47.72 -27.40 -26.34
N SER A 262 48.34 -27.72 -27.48
CA SER A 262 48.04 -28.94 -28.28
C SER A 262 48.15 -30.24 -27.50
N SER A 263 48.99 -30.32 -26.46
CA SER A 263 49.15 -31.50 -25.62
C SER A 263 48.02 -31.68 -24.59
N THR A 264 47.21 -30.62 -24.32
CA THR A 264 46.13 -30.64 -23.32
C THR A 264 44.75 -30.39 -23.93
N ALA A 265 44.68 -29.98 -25.21
CA ALA A 265 43.43 -29.63 -25.88
C ALA A 265 42.43 -30.79 -25.95
N ASN A 266 42.91 -32.03 -25.96
CA ASN A 266 42.10 -33.26 -26.01
C ASN A 266 42.07 -33.97 -24.63
N ASP A 267 42.30 -33.28 -23.52
CA ASP A 267 42.22 -33.87 -22.18
C ASP A 267 40.79 -34.34 -21.89
N GLN A 268 40.66 -35.59 -21.41
CA GLN A 268 39.36 -36.20 -21.19
C GLN A 268 38.54 -35.51 -20.11
N GLU A 269 39.20 -34.94 -19.07
CA GLU A 269 38.53 -34.26 -17.98
C GLU A 269 38.03 -32.84 -18.36
N LEU A 270 38.62 -32.27 -19.45
CA LEU A 270 38.22 -30.97 -19.96
C LEU A 270 36.73 -30.95 -20.33
N SER A 271 36.19 -32.02 -20.91
CA SER A 271 34.75 -32.12 -21.24
C SER A 271 33.87 -32.03 -20.01
N THR A 272 34.24 -32.69 -18.89
CA THR A 272 33.51 -32.61 -17.63
C THR A 272 33.55 -31.23 -17.02
N ILE A 273 34.71 -30.56 -17.04
CA ILE A 273 34.90 -29.20 -16.57
C ILE A 273 34.01 -28.23 -17.36
N ILE A 274 34.00 -28.33 -18.69
CA ILE A 274 33.17 -27.52 -19.56
C ILE A 274 31.69 -27.76 -19.25
N THR A 275 31.25 -29.00 -19.07
CA THR A 275 29.85 -29.31 -18.73
C THR A 275 29.42 -28.66 -17.42
N LYS A 276 30.24 -28.71 -16.37
CA LYS A 276 29.97 -28.06 -15.08
C LYS A 276 29.89 -26.53 -15.23
N ARG A 277 30.79 -25.97 -16.03
CA ARG A 277 30.79 -24.54 -16.36
C ARG A 277 29.49 -24.13 -17.09
N GLU A 278 29.03 -24.89 -18.09
CA GLU A 278 27.79 -24.63 -18.81
C GLU A 278 26.56 -24.69 -17.89
N VAL A 279 26.53 -25.64 -16.95
CA VAL A 279 25.47 -25.67 -15.91
C VAL A 279 25.49 -24.41 -15.07
N ALA A 280 26.66 -23.93 -14.64
CA ALA A 280 26.77 -22.69 -13.87
C ALA A 280 26.22 -21.46 -14.68
N VAL A 281 26.56 -21.40 -15.98
CA VAL A 281 26.04 -20.33 -16.87
C VAL A 281 24.53 -20.42 -17.04
N SER A 282 23.98 -21.64 -17.15
CA SER A 282 22.53 -21.84 -17.21
C SER A 282 21.84 -21.32 -15.94
N TYR A 283 22.43 -21.53 -14.76
CA TYR A 283 21.90 -20.97 -13.51
C TYR A 283 21.97 -19.43 -13.48
N ILE A 284 23.02 -18.80 -14.03
CA ILE A 284 23.10 -17.33 -14.19
C ILE A 284 21.96 -16.85 -15.10
N SER A 285 21.72 -17.53 -16.23
CA SER A 285 20.60 -17.17 -17.11
C SER A 285 19.27 -17.22 -16.37
N ASN A 286 19.01 -18.32 -15.66
CA ASN A 286 17.80 -18.48 -14.86
C ASN A 286 17.67 -17.40 -13.75
N ALA A 287 18.79 -16.99 -13.15
CA ALA A 287 18.81 -15.93 -12.15
C ALA A 287 18.41 -14.57 -12.79
N ASN A 288 18.93 -14.26 -13.97
CA ASN A 288 18.57 -13.05 -14.70
C ASN A 288 17.09 -13.05 -15.14
N ASP A 289 16.57 -14.20 -15.59
CA ASP A 289 15.16 -14.35 -15.93
C ASP A 289 14.26 -14.10 -14.70
N ASN A 290 14.68 -14.57 -13.53
CA ASN A 290 13.98 -14.31 -12.27
C ASN A 290 14.05 -12.82 -11.87
N ILE A 291 15.17 -12.11 -12.09
CA ILE A 291 15.24 -10.65 -11.91
C ILE A 291 14.25 -9.95 -12.83
N ALA A 292 14.22 -10.32 -14.12
CA ALA A 292 13.30 -9.74 -15.09
C ALA A 292 11.83 -9.98 -14.72
N GLY A 293 11.52 -11.12 -14.07
CA GLY A 293 10.21 -11.46 -13.53
C GLY A 293 9.91 -10.87 -12.15
N GLY A 294 10.82 -10.11 -11.53
CA GLY A 294 10.66 -9.57 -10.17
C GLY A 294 10.81 -10.59 -9.04
N ASN A 295 11.29 -11.80 -9.33
CA ASN A 295 11.42 -12.91 -8.38
C ASN A 295 12.82 -12.91 -7.72
N TYR A 296 13.16 -11.87 -6.98
CA TYR A 296 14.53 -11.63 -6.47
C TYR A 296 15.05 -12.72 -5.52
N VAL A 297 14.18 -13.34 -4.73
CA VAL A 297 14.54 -14.46 -3.85
C VAL A 297 15.01 -15.67 -4.68
N GLN A 298 14.26 -16.04 -5.71
CA GLN A 298 14.62 -17.13 -6.63
C GLN A 298 15.87 -16.79 -7.44
N ALA A 299 16.02 -15.52 -7.84
CA ALA A 299 17.22 -15.02 -8.50
C ALA A 299 18.47 -15.27 -7.65
N ARG A 300 18.44 -14.90 -6.36
CA ARG A 300 19.56 -15.17 -5.41
C ARG A 300 19.84 -16.66 -5.26
N GLN A 301 18.82 -17.50 -5.14
CA GLN A 301 19.01 -18.95 -5.07
C GLN A 301 19.72 -19.50 -6.31
N LYS A 302 19.29 -19.08 -7.50
CA LYS A 302 19.95 -19.47 -8.75
C LYS A 302 21.37 -18.93 -8.87
N ALA A 303 21.63 -17.73 -8.41
CA ALA A 303 22.97 -17.18 -8.33
C ALA A 303 23.89 -17.99 -7.41
N GLN A 304 23.40 -18.42 -6.25
CA GLN A 304 24.15 -19.28 -5.31
C GLN A 304 24.42 -20.67 -5.90
N GLU A 305 23.45 -21.28 -6.60
CA GLU A 305 23.65 -22.52 -7.35
C GLU A 305 24.72 -22.33 -8.45
N ALA A 306 24.67 -21.21 -9.17
CA ALA A 306 25.66 -20.86 -10.16
C ALA A 306 27.06 -20.68 -9.57
N PHE A 307 27.17 -19.96 -8.43
CA PHE A 307 28.43 -19.80 -7.71
C PHE A 307 29.02 -21.16 -7.29
N ALA A 308 28.21 -22.01 -6.67
CA ALA A 308 28.62 -23.33 -6.23
C ALA A 308 29.13 -24.18 -7.40
N LYS A 309 28.38 -24.23 -8.50
CA LYS A 309 28.77 -25.01 -9.70
C LYS A 309 29.97 -24.41 -10.42
N GLY A 310 30.04 -23.08 -10.54
CA GLY A 310 31.21 -22.40 -11.08
C GLY A 310 32.46 -22.66 -10.27
N ASN A 311 32.35 -22.61 -8.95
CA ASN A 311 33.48 -22.88 -8.05
C ASN A 311 33.92 -24.37 -8.07
N GLU A 312 32.96 -25.31 -8.18
CA GLU A 312 33.25 -26.73 -8.41
C GLU A 312 34.06 -26.92 -9.70
N SER A 313 33.58 -26.36 -10.81
CA SER A 313 34.24 -26.40 -12.12
C SER A 313 35.64 -25.79 -12.07
N TYR A 314 35.78 -24.61 -11.39
CA TYR A 314 37.07 -23.93 -11.24
C TYR A 314 38.07 -24.79 -10.42
N THR A 315 37.59 -25.39 -9.34
CA THR A 315 38.43 -26.26 -8.48
C THR A 315 38.95 -27.48 -9.26
N ASP A 316 38.08 -28.16 -10.02
CA ASP A 316 38.47 -29.28 -10.85
C ASP A 316 39.46 -28.88 -11.95
N ALA A 317 39.16 -27.75 -12.63
CA ALA A 317 40.04 -27.22 -13.69
C ALA A 317 41.43 -26.90 -13.16
N LEU A 318 41.52 -26.25 -11.97
CA LEU A 318 42.77 -25.88 -11.34
C LEU A 318 43.56 -27.14 -10.89
N ALA A 319 42.87 -28.14 -10.33
CA ALA A 319 43.49 -29.40 -9.93
C ALA A 319 44.07 -30.14 -11.14
N ARG A 320 43.29 -30.24 -12.22
CA ARG A 320 43.76 -30.89 -13.47
C ARG A 320 44.90 -30.15 -14.12
N GLN A 321 44.86 -28.84 -14.20
CA GLN A 321 45.94 -28.02 -14.71
C GLN A 321 47.25 -28.27 -13.94
N LYS A 322 47.18 -28.24 -12.59
CA LYS A 322 48.34 -28.52 -11.72
C LYS A 322 48.89 -29.93 -11.94
N GLN A 323 48.04 -30.95 -12.09
CA GLN A 323 48.43 -32.32 -12.36
C GLN A 323 49.21 -32.44 -13.68
N LEU A 324 48.72 -31.80 -14.75
CA LEU A 324 49.40 -31.82 -16.05
C LEU A 324 50.72 -31.04 -16.03
N MET A 325 50.76 -29.91 -15.31
CA MET A 325 51.99 -29.15 -15.13
C MET A 325 53.03 -29.88 -14.25
N SER A 326 52.60 -30.65 -13.24
CA SER A 326 53.51 -31.42 -12.37
C SER A 326 54.04 -32.69 -13.05
N GLY A 327 53.36 -33.20 -14.07
CA GLY A 327 53.89 -34.26 -14.94
C GLY A 327 55.11 -33.81 -15.79
N ILE A 328 55.36 -32.52 -15.88
CA ILE A 328 56.51 -31.88 -16.55
C ILE A 328 57.68 -31.60 -15.57
N ILE A 329 57.40 -31.62 -14.24
CA ILE A 329 58.42 -31.38 -13.19
C ILE A 329 58.47 -32.58 -12.27
N PRO A 330 59.64 -33.21 -11.99
CA PRO A 330 59.75 -34.36 -11.09
C PRO A 330 59.39 -33.98 -9.64
N SER A 331 58.32 -34.59 -9.16
CA SER A 331 57.90 -34.82 -7.76
C SER A 331 58.27 -33.79 -6.67
N LEU A 332 57.28 -33.00 -6.29
CA LEU A 332 57.17 -32.43 -4.93
C LEU A 332 56.02 -33.12 -4.17
N PRO A 333 56.09 -33.33 -2.85
CA PRO A 333 55.20 -34.20 -2.10
C PRO A 333 53.74 -33.67 -2.06
N LYS A 334 52.77 -34.58 -2.14
CA LYS A 334 51.32 -34.34 -2.08
C LYS A 334 50.94 -33.60 -0.80
N ILE A 335 50.41 -32.42 -0.95
CA ILE A 335 49.62 -31.74 0.09
C ILE A 335 48.17 -32.15 -0.09
N ASN A 336 47.58 -32.76 0.94
CA ASN A 336 46.20 -33.27 0.94
C ASN A 336 45.18 -32.19 0.61
N SER A 337 44.31 -32.44 -0.37
CA SER A 337 43.28 -31.55 -0.89
C SER A 337 42.16 -31.17 0.11
N THR A 338 42.20 -31.68 1.34
CA THR A 338 41.25 -31.38 2.42
C THR A 338 41.45 -29.97 3.04
N VAL A 339 42.62 -29.38 2.85
CA VAL A 339 42.95 -28.08 3.49
C VAL A 339 42.29 -26.89 2.77
N GLY A 340 42.08 -26.94 1.45
CA GLY A 340 41.47 -25.82 0.69
C GLY A 340 39.97 -25.64 0.97
N ILE A 341 39.25 -26.74 1.18
CA ILE A 341 37.80 -26.71 1.49
C ILE A 341 37.58 -26.21 2.92
N ILE A 342 38.49 -26.54 3.84
CA ILE A 342 38.43 -26.08 5.25
C ILE A 342 38.62 -24.56 5.34
N ILE A 343 39.49 -23.95 4.55
CA ILE A 343 39.75 -22.51 4.58
C ILE A 343 38.52 -21.73 4.06
N GLY A 344 37.86 -22.19 3.00
CA GLY A 344 36.64 -21.54 2.48
C GLY A 344 35.48 -21.60 3.48
N VAL A 345 35.26 -22.73 4.13
CA VAL A 345 34.23 -22.91 5.15
C VAL A 345 34.55 -22.11 6.41
N VAL A 346 35.81 -22.00 6.82
CA VAL A 346 36.24 -21.20 7.98
C VAL A 346 36.03 -19.72 7.75
N VAL A 347 36.28 -19.21 6.55
CA VAL A 347 36.04 -17.79 6.23
C VAL A 347 34.54 -17.45 6.29
N VAL A 348 33.68 -18.33 5.75
CA VAL A 348 32.21 -18.14 5.82
C VAL A 348 31.72 -18.21 7.27
N ILE A 349 32.25 -19.14 8.08
CA ILE A 349 31.90 -19.26 9.49
C ILE A 349 32.39 -18.02 10.27
N LEU A 350 33.58 -17.49 9.98
CA LEU A 350 34.11 -16.30 10.64
C LEU A 350 33.28 -15.05 10.29
N ILE A 351 32.76 -14.93 9.06
CA ILE A 351 31.84 -13.84 8.68
C ILE A 351 30.54 -13.98 9.46
N ILE A 352 29.94 -15.17 9.52
CA ILE A 352 28.70 -15.41 10.26
C ILE A 352 28.89 -15.17 11.77
N VAL A 353 29.99 -15.64 12.35
CA VAL A 353 30.32 -15.42 13.76
C VAL A 353 30.60 -13.94 14.03
N GLY A 354 31.29 -13.23 13.13
CA GLY A 354 31.52 -11.77 13.22
C GLY A 354 30.20 -10.98 13.26
N VAL A 355 29.27 -11.32 12.40
CA VAL A 355 27.93 -10.68 12.36
C VAL A 355 27.13 -11.00 13.65
N VAL A 356 27.19 -12.23 14.15
CA VAL A 356 26.50 -12.62 15.40
C VAL A 356 27.10 -11.93 16.63
N ILE A 357 28.42 -11.81 16.69
CA ILE A 357 29.12 -11.13 17.80
C ILE A 357 28.85 -9.63 17.75
N TYR A 358 28.86 -9.01 16.57
CA TYR A 358 28.54 -7.61 16.38
C TYR A 358 27.11 -7.31 16.84
N ARG A 359 26.15 -8.16 16.45
CA ARG A 359 24.72 -8.05 16.86
C ARG A 359 24.54 -8.22 18.37
N LYS A 360 25.32 -9.09 19.01
CA LYS A 360 25.26 -9.32 20.46
C LYS A 360 25.89 -8.16 21.24
N ARG A 361 26.89 -7.48 20.69
CA ARG A 361 27.55 -6.33 21.32
C ARG A 361 26.70 -5.07 21.28
N SER A 362 25.94 -4.85 20.17
CA SER A 362 25.01 -3.74 20.02
C SER A 362 23.82 -3.81 20.99
N GLN A 363 23.46 -4.98 21.50
CA GLN A 363 22.37 -5.14 22.49
C GLN A 363 22.81 -4.84 23.94
N TRP A 364 24.11 -4.66 24.22
CA TRP A 364 24.62 -4.40 25.57
C TRP A 364 24.85 -2.92 25.84
N ASP A 365 24.89 -2.07 24.82
CA ASP A 365 25.06 -0.62 24.96
C ASP A 365 23.73 0.13 25.27
N GLU A 366 22.57 -0.56 25.26
CA GLU A 366 21.29 0.04 25.62
C GLU A 366 20.87 -0.17 27.09
N LEU A 367 21.74 -0.76 27.92
CA LEU A 367 21.48 -1.00 29.34
C LEU A 367 22.55 -0.36 30.28
N GLY A 368 23.17 0.73 29.82
CA GLY A 368 24.09 1.51 30.65
C GLY A 368 23.68 2.96 30.78
#